data_cbf8fbc5c40d07d1da5b1cf6b3d33316
#
_entry.id   cbf8fbc5c40d07d1da5b1cf6b3d33316
#
_cell.length_a   1.000
_cell.length_b   1.000
_cell.length_c   1.000
_cell.angle_alpha   90.00
_cell.angle_beta   90.00
_cell.angle_gamma   90.00
#
_symmetry.space_group_name_H-M   'P 1'
#
loop_
_entity.id
_entity.type
_entity.pdbx_description
1 polymer ?
#
loop_
_entity_poly.entity_id
_entity_poly.type
_entity_poly.pdbx_seq_one_letter_code
_entity_poly.pdbx_strand_id
1 'polypeptide(L)'
;MPQVYTEDIDKPGIMNANLGMYRIQLGGNDYIQDEEIGLHYQLHRGIGVHQTKANAKGQPLKVSIFVGGPPAHPLAAVMPLPEGLSEMTFAGALGNRRFRYFYDAEGFCISSDADFVITGTVDPGSNKMEGPFGDHLGYYSLQHLFPLMKVHNVYHRKDAIWSFTVVGRPPQEDTSFGALIHDITGSAIPKEIPGLHEVNAVDAAGVHPLLFAIGSERYTPYLKEKKPQEILTIANHILGKSQLSLAKYLFISNKEDDPSLKTSNIEGFIKHILERVDLTRDLHFYTKTTIDTLDYSGTDINSGSKVAIAAAGDIKRELWTELPASFTLPRSFNKFKMVMPGVLAIEAPPFGSYEQTLHEIEILNIALANTNLDGLPLFILCDNAGFVAENINNFVWVSFTRSNPSHDIHGIKSFTEHKHWGCKGPLIIDARLKKHHAPELIRNPEVEKRVDQLGAPGGPLYGII
;
A
#
# COMPACT_ATOMS: atom_id res chain seq x y z
N MET A 1 0.16 19.34 -1.18
CA MET A 1 -0.78 18.55 -0.35
C MET A 1 -2.19 19.14 -0.51
N PRO A 2 -2.91 18.78 -1.57
CA PRO A 2 -4.26 19.28 -1.81
C PRO A 2 -5.26 18.59 -0.89
N GLN A 3 -6.18 19.39 -0.35
CA GLN A 3 -7.30 18.93 0.47
C GLN A 3 -8.56 19.16 -0.34
N VAL A 4 -9.13 18.11 -0.90
CA VAL A 4 -10.28 18.19 -1.82
C VAL A 4 -11.57 18.07 -1.04
N TYR A 5 -12.40 19.11 -1.11
CA TYR A 5 -13.66 19.22 -0.43
C TYR A 5 -14.83 19.02 -1.40
N THR A 6 -15.79 18.20 -1.03
CA THR A 6 -17.07 18.01 -1.74
C THR A 6 -18.20 17.81 -0.76
N GLU A 7 -19.43 18.16 -1.17
CA GLU A 7 -20.64 17.92 -0.37
C GLU A 7 -21.53 16.86 -1.00
N ASP A 8 -22.26 16.13 -0.15
CA ASP A 8 -23.30 15.22 -0.59
C ASP A 8 -24.44 16.02 -1.23
N ILE A 9 -24.74 15.74 -2.50
CA ILE A 9 -25.79 16.44 -3.25
C ILE A 9 -27.21 16.25 -2.67
N ASP A 10 -27.43 15.15 -1.92
CA ASP A 10 -28.70 14.86 -1.27
C ASP A 10 -28.82 15.52 0.11
N LYS A 11 -27.67 15.75 0.74
CA LYS A 11 -27.57 16.31 2.09
C LYS A 11 -26.43 17.34 2.15
N PRO A 12 -26.56 18.48 1.43
CA PRO A 12 -25.52 19.49 1.41
C PRO A 12 -25.22 20.04 2.80
N GLY A 13 -24.01 20.58 2.96
CA GLY A 13 -23.53 21.23 4.17
C GLY A 13 -22.33 20.53 4.79
N ILE A 14 -21.58 21.31 5.56
CA ILE A 14 -20.25 20.97 6.10
C ILE A 14 -20.22 19.66 6.91
N MET A 15 -21.33 19.27 7.55
CA MET A 15 -21.39 18.06 8.36
C MET A 15 -21.53 16.77 7.53
N ASN A 16 -21.94 16.88 6.28
CA ASN A 16 -22.08 15.77 5.33
C ASN A 16 -21.07 15.90 4.18
N ALA A 17 -20.08 16.77 4.36
CA ALA A 17 -19.03 16.98 3.40
C ALA A 17 -17.90 15.97 3.61
N ASN A 18 -17.16 15.71 2.54
CA ASN A 18 -15.90 14.96 2.55
C ASN A 18 -14.75 15.91 2.34
N LEU A 19 -13.68 15.73 3.10
CA LEU A 19 -12.39 16.38 2.90
C LEU A 19 -11.33 15.29 2.79
N GLY A 20 -10.78 15.10 1.59
CA GLY A 20 -9.79 14.06 1.36
C GLY A 20 -8.50 14.59 0.73
N MET A 21 -7.37 14.00 1.07
CA MET A 21 -6.11 14.27 0.38
C MET A 21 -6.08 13.42 -0.90
N TYR A 22 -6.37 14.04 -2.02
CA TYR A 22 -6.39 13.39 -3.34
C TYR A 22 -5.37 14.05 -4.27
N ARG A 23 -4.75 13.25 -5.12
CA ARG A 23 -3.84 13.76 -6.15
C ARG A 23 -4.62 14.63 -7.14
N ILE A 24 -4.06 15.77 -7.52
CA ILE A 24 -4.58 16.64 -8.57
C ILE A 24 -3.52 16.89 -9.64
N GLN A 25 -3.94 16.93 -10.90
CA GLN A 25 -3.09 17.32 -12.04
C GLN A 25 -3.45 18.72 -12.49
N LEU A 26 -2.52 19.67 -12.31
CA LEU A 26 -2.73 21.09 -12.65
C LEU A 26 -2.46 21.43 -14.12
N GLY A 27 -1.86 20.52 -14.87
CA GLY A 27 -1.53 20.72 -16.28
C GLY A 27 -0.82 19.50 -16.88
N GLY A 28 -0.42 19.60 -18.13
CA GLY A 28 0.14 18.48 -18.89
C GLY A 28 -0.94 17.65 -19.59
N ASN A 29 -0.55 16.61 -20.35
CA ASN A 29 -1.44 15.88 -21.26
C ASN A 29 -2.27 16.87 -22.13
N ASP A 30 -3.59 16.64 -22.23
CA ASP A 30 -4.51 17.49 -23.00
C ASP A 30 -5.31 18.47 -22.10
N TYR A 31 -4.85 18.72 -20.85
CA TYR A 31 -5.50 19.68 -19.95
C TYR A 31 -5.28 21.10 -20.44
N ILE A 32 -6.37 21.89 -20.47
CA ILE A 32 -6.29 23.32 -20.79
C ILE A 32 -5.72 24.04 -19.55
N GLN A 33 -4.56 24.66 -19.74
CA GLN A 33 -3.85 25.37 -18.67
C GLN A 33 -4.75 26.42 -18.01
N ASP A 34 -4.76 26.46 -16.68
CA ASP A 34 -5.53 27.37 -15.83
C ASP A 34 -7.06 27.22 -15.88
N GLU A 35 -7.60 26.34 -16.74
CA GLU A 35 -9.04 26.09 -16.87
C GLU A 35 -9.45 24.68 -16.41
N GLU A 36 -8.53 23.72 -16.44
CA GLU A 36 -8.83 22.32 -16.20
C GLU A 36 -7.86 21.67 -15.21
N ILE A 37 -8.41 20.84 -14.31
CA ILE A 37 -7.66 20.06 -13.33
C ILE A 37 -8.13 18.61 -13.38
N GLY A 38 -7.18 17.66 -13.42
CA GLY A 38 -7.44 16.24 -13.21
C GLY A 38 -7.59 15.91 -11.73
N LEU A 39 -8.59 15.12 -11.39
CA LEU A 39 -8.83 14.62 -10.03
C LEU A 39 -8.61 13.12 -9.98
N HIS A 40 -7.75 12.65 -9.07
CA HIS A 40 -7.52 11.23 -8.85
C HIS A 40 -7.90 10.83 -7.44
N TYR A 41 -8.80 9.86 -7.30
CA TYR A 41 -9.17 9.26 -6.04
C TYR A 41 -9.41 7.75 -6.18
N GLN A 42 -9.08 7.05 -5.12
CA GLN A 42 -9.10 5.59 -5.05
C GLN A 42 -10.44 5.07 -4.51
N LEU A 43 -10.55 3.74 -4.46
CA LEU A 43 -11.64 3.04 -3.80
C LEU A 43 -11.80 3.48 -2.33
N HIS A 44 -13.01 3.36 -1.81
CA HIS A 44 -13.38 3.69 -0.42
C HIS A 44 -13.17 5.16 -0.04
N ARG A 45 -13.24 6.10 -1.01
CA ARG A 45 -13.16 7.54 -0.76
C ARG A 45 -14.52 8.21 -0.90
N GLY A 46 -14.83 9.11 0.05
CA GLY A 46 -16.14 9.80 0.12
C GLY A 46 -16.48 10.61 -1.13
N ILE A 47 -15.48 11.21 -1.80
CA ILE A 47 -15.69 11.93 -3.07
C ILE A 47 -16.30 11.02 -4.16
N GLY A 48 -15.91 9.75 -4.23
CA GLY A 48 -16.48 8.78 -5.18
C GLY A 48 -17.97 8.55 -4.96
N VAL A 49 -18.42 8.54 -3.71
CA VAL A 49 -19.85 8.43 -3.35
C VAL A 49 -20.60 9.69 -3.79
N HIS A 50 -20.06 10.89 -3.50
CA HIS A 50 -20.67 12.16 -3.89
C HIS A 50 -20.77 12.29 -5.42
N GLN A 51 -19.71 11.93 -6.16
CA GLN A 51 -19.74 11.97 -7.63
C GLN A 51 -20.74 10.97 -8.21
N THR A 52 -20.84 9.76 -7.68
CA THR A 52 -21.80 8.76 -8.13
C THR A 52 -23.24 9.28 -8.01
N LYS A 53 -23.56 9.93 -6.88
CA LYS A 53 -24.89 10.56 -6.67
C LYS A 53 -25.14 11.72 -7.63
N ALA A 54 -24.13 12.59 -7.84
CA ALA A 54 -24.23 13.70 -8.78
C ALA A 54 -24.45 13.21 -10.22
N ASN A 55 -23.67 12.21 -10.65
CA ASN A 55 -23.81 11.60 -11.98
C ASN A 55 -25.19 10.97 -12.18
N ALA A 56 -25.73 10.27 -11.17
CA ALA A 56 -27.06 9.65 -11.25
C ALA A 56 -28.18 10.68 -11.44
N LYS A 57 -27.98 11.92 -10.98
CA LYS A 57 -28.92 13.05 -11.16
C LYS A 57 -28.63 13.90 -12.38
N GLY A 58 -27.56 13.61 -13.14
CA GLY A 58 -27.13 14.45 -14.26
C GLY A 58 -26.69 15.85 -13.84
N GLN A 59 -26.20 16.02 -12.61
CA GLN A 59 -25.79 17.30 -12.06
C GLN A 59 -24.26 17.36 -11.87
N PRO A 60 -23.63 18.53 -12.08
CA PRO A 60 -22.22 18.70 -11.79
C PRO A 60 -21.96 18.61 -10.30
N LEU A 61 -20.84 17.94 -9.93
CA LEU A 61 -20.33 17.94 -8.56
C LEU A 61 -19.49 19.21 -8.32
N LYS A 62 -19.84 20.01 -7.32
CA LYS A 62 -19.03 21.13 -6.86
C LYS A 62 -17.82 20.62 -6.07
N VAL A 63 -16.66 21.17 -6.38
CA VAL A 63 -15.37 20.82 -5.76
C VAL A 63 -14.64 22.08 -5.32
N SER A 64 -14.12 22.07 -4.11
CA SER A 64 -13.16 23.09 -3.63
C SER A 64 -11.86 22.40 -3.23
N ILE A 65 -10.73 22.86 -3.75
CA ILE A 65 -9.41 22.34 -3.42
C ILE A 65 -8.69 23.32 -2.54
N PHE A 66 -8.40 22.95 -1.30
CA PHE A 66 -7.65 23.76 -0.36
C PHE A 66 -6.16 23.37 -0.39
N VAL A 67 -5.26 24.34 -0.37
CA VAL A 67 -3.82 24.10 -0.25
C VAL A 67 -3.28 24.98 0.88
N GLY A 68 -2.43 24.42 1.74
CA GLY A 68 -1.90 25.09 2.92
C GLY A 68 -2.89 25.13 4.09
N GLY A 69 -2.71 26.11 4.96
CA GLY A 69 -3.46 26.23 6.20
C GLY A 69 -2.84 25.48 7.38
N PRO A 70 -3.55 25.38 8.52
CA PRO A 70 -3.05 24.71 9.72
C PRO A 70 -2.76 23.22 9.48
N PRO A 71 -1.71 22.62 10.07
CA PRO A 71 -1.37 21.20 9.91
C PRO A 71 -2.52 20.23 10.25
N ALA A 72 -3.45 20.61 11.11
CA ALA A 72 -4.64 19.83 11.43
C ALA A 72 -5.54 19.55 10.21
N HIS A 73 -5.55 20.44 9.19
CA HIS A 73 -6.38 20.28 8.00
C HIS A 73 -5.86 19.18 7.08
N PRO A 74 -4.60 19.20 6.58
CA PRO A 74 -4.08 18.11 5.77
C PRO A 74 -4.03 16.78 6.52
N LEU A 75 -3.78 16.79 7.85
CA LEU A 75 -3.83 15.57 8.64
C LEU A 75 -5.25 14.98 8.71
N ALA A 76 -6.27 15.83 8.88
CA ALA A 76 -7.66 15.36 8.83
C ALA A 76 -8.05 14.80 7.45
N ALA A 77 -7.57 15.44 6.37
CA ALA A 77 -7.85 15.02 5.00
C ALA A 77 -7.22 13.66 4.61
N VAL A 78 -6.14 13.24 5.28
CA VAL A 78 -5.48 11.94 5.04
C VAL A 78 -5.99 10.84 5.98
N MET A 79 -6.67 11.20 7.06
CA MET A 79 -7.08 10.27 8.11
C MET A 79 -8.17 9.30 7.63
N PRO A 80 -8.05 7.99 7.87
CA PRO A 80 -9.07 7.01 7.54
C PRO A 80 -10.20 7.00 8.59
N LEU A 81 -11.01 8.06 8.61
CA LEU A 81 -12.09 8.20 9.57
C LEU A 81 -13.25 7.21 9.26
N PRO A 82 -14.00 6.78 10.29
CA PRO A 82 -15.23 6.02 10.10
C PRO A 82 -16.26 6.80 9.25
N GLU A 83 -17.04 6.09 8.46
CA GLU A 83 -18.11 6.68 7.65
C GLU A 83 -19.08 7.48 8.52
N GLY A 84 -19.42 8.69 8.10
CA GLY A 84 -20.30 9.61 8.82
C GLY A 84 -19.61 10.51 9.85
N LEU A 85 -18.31 10.35 10.09
CA LEU A 85 -17.52 11.31 10.87
C LEU A 85 -16.89 12.34 9.94
N SER A 86 -17.27 13.60 10.13
CA SER A 86 -16.76 14.71 9.30
C SER A 86 -15.29 15.01 9.59
N GLU A 87 -14.48 15.01 8.54
CA GLU A 87 -13.06 15.41 8.62
C GLU A 87 -12.89 16.84 9.12
N MET A 88 -13.84 17.75 8.83
CA MET A 88 -13.81 19.12 9.36
C MET A 88 -14.02 19.16 10.87
N THR A 89 -14.86 18.27 11.41
CA THR A 89 -15.00 18.11 12.86
C THR A 89 -13.70 17.60 13.48
N PHE A 90 -13.08 16.62 12.84
CA PHE A 90 -11.81 16.05 13.28
C PHE A 90 -10.67 17.09 13.20
N ALA A 91 -10.58 17.86 12.10
CA ALA A 91 -9.63 18.98 11.97
C ALA A 91 -9.83 20.00 13.08
N GLY A 92 -11.08 20.29 13.43
CA GLY A 92 -11.41 21.18 14.54
C GLY A 92 -10.93 20.64 15.89
N ALA A 93 -11.12 19.36 16.15
CA ALA A 93 -10.64 18.70 17.38
C ALA A 93 -9.11 18.71 17.48
N LEU A 94 -8.41 18.34 16.40
CA LEU A 94 -6.95 18.39 16.34
C LEU A 94 -6.37 19.80 16.52
N GLY A 95 -6.99 20.78 15.87
CA GLY A 95 -6.56 22.18 15.92
C GLY A 95 -7.04 22.94 17.15
N ASN A 96 -7.79 22.32 18.06
CA ASN A 96 -8.44 22.94 19.22
C ASN A 96 -9.24 24.21 18.87
N ARG A 97 -9.85 24.23 17.68
CA ARG A 97 -10.71 25.31 17.19
C ARG A 97 -11.62 24.81 16.07
N ARG A 98 -12.77 25.48 15.87
CA ARG A 98 -13.67 25.14 14.75
C ARG A 98 -12.97 25.35 13.40
N PHE A 99 -13.24 24.46 12.43
CA PHE A 99 -12.92 24.68 11.02
C PHE A 99 -13.64 25.95 10.54
N ARG A 100 -12.87 26.94 10.00
CA ARG A 100 -13.43 28.23 9.56
C ARG A 100 -13.62 28.21 8.06
N TYR A 101 -14.84 28.55 7.63
CA TYR A 101 -15.22 28.57 6.24
C TYR A 101 -16.33 29.59 5.96
N PHE A 102 -16.53 29.88 4.70
CA PHE A 102 -17.70 30.59 4.18
C PHE A 102 -18.04 30.05 2.80
N TYR A 103 -19.22 30.35 2.31
CA TYR A 103 -19.61 30.05 0.93
C TYR A 103 -19.47 31.33 0.10
N ASP A 104 -18.88 31.21 -1.10
CA ASP A 104 -18.82 32.29 -2.06
C ASP A 104 -20.19 32.51 -2.74
N ALA A 105 -20.27 33.51 -3.67
CA ALA A 105 -21.50 33.86 -4.36
C ALA A 105 -22.05 32.71 -5.23
N GLU A 106 -21.21 31.77 -5.67
CA GLU A 106 -21.57 30.61 -6.46
C GLU A 106 -21.88 29.38 -5.59
N GLY A 107 -21.75 29.51 -4.25
CA GLY A 107 -22.00 28.46 -3.28
C GLY A 107 -20.92 27.40 -3.20
N PHE A 108 -19.66 27.76 -3.47
CA PHE A 108 -18.51 26.92 -3.16
C PHE A 108 -18.03 27.18 -1.74
N CYS A 109 -17.65 26.12 -1.02
CA CYS A 109 -17.07 26.22 0.30
C CYS A 109 -15.62 26.76 0.19
N ILE A 110 -15.32 27.82 0.91
CA ILE A 110 -14.00 28.44 0.96
C ILE A 110 -13.44 28.29 2.38
N SER A 111 -12.32 27.60 2.53
CA SER A 111 -11.59 27.57 3.81
C SER A 111 -10.95 28.93 4.08
N SER A 112 -11.31 29.54 5.20
CA SER A 112 -10.73 30.85 5.61
C SER A 112 -9.28 30.73 6.06
N ASP A 113 -8.79 29.52 6.28
CA ASP A 113 -7.44 29.27 6.80
C ASP A 113 -6.48 28.76 5.71
N ALA A 114 -6.98 28.33 4.54
CA ALA A 114 -6.15 27.88 3.45
C ALA A 114 -5.30 29.00 2.85
N ASP A 115 -4.13 28.64 2.32
CA ASP A 115 -3.29 29.58 1.57
C ASP A 115 -3.85 29.83 0.16
N PHE A 116 -4.35 28.77 -0.48
CA PHE A 116 -5.03 28.81 -1.77
C PHE A 116 -6.32 28.01 -1.72
N VAL A 117 -7.32 28.46 -2.48
CA VAL A 117 -8.56 27.71 -2.73
C VAL A 117 -8.85 27.77 -4.23
N ILE A 118 -8.98 26.59 -4.85
CA ILE A 118 -9.38 26.46 -6.26
C ILE A 118 -10.80 25.87 -6.26
N THR A 119 -11.75 26.54 -6.90
CA THR A 119 -13.14 26.08 -7.00
C THR A 119 -13.49 25.68 -8.42
N GLY A 120 -14.38 24.72 -8.57
CA GLY A 120 -14.83 24.28 -9.88
C GLY A 120 -15.84 23.15 -9.82
N THR A 121 -16.20 22.63 -10.99
CA THR A 121 -17.21 21.58 -11.13
C THR A 121 -16.67 20.40 -11.94
N VAL A 122 -17.11 19.20 -11.56
CA VAL A 122 -16.94 17.97 -12.33
C VAL A 122 -18.28 17.62 -12.97
N ASP A 123 -18.35 17.73 -14.29
CA ASP A 123 -19.54 17.37 -15.05
C ASP A 123 -19.71 15.84 -15.12
N PRO A 124 -20.95 15.31 -15.15
CA PRO A 124 -21.19 13.88 -15.28
C PRO A 124 -20.49 13.26 -16.48
N GLY A 125 -19.67 12.22 -16.23
CA GLY A 125 -18.94 11.49 -17.27
C GLY A 125 -17.76 12.24 -17.92
N SER A 126 -17.41 13.43 -17.43
CA SER A 126 -16.27 14.19 -17.91
C SER A 126 -14.96 13.64 -17.36
N ASN A 127 -14.14 13.03 -18.22
CA ASN A 127 -12.86 12.44 -17.86
C ASN A 127 -11.77 12.83 -18.88
N LYS A 128 -10.52 12.93 -18.41
CA LYS A 128 -9.33 13.05 -19.25
C LYS A 128 -8.24 12.10 -18.79
N MET A 129 -7.26 11.83 -19.66
CA MET A 129 -6.07 11.04 -19.33
C MET A 129 -5.25 11.78 -18.29
N GLU A 130 -4.95 11.10 -17.19
CA GLU A 130 -4.17 11.57 -16.04
C GLU A 130 -2.86 10.78 -15.95
N GLY A 131 -1.79 11.44 -15.53
CA GLY A 131 -0.46 10.85 -15.37
C GLY A 131 0.40 10.89 -16.65
N PRO A 132 1.60 10.23 -16.64
CA PRO A 132 2.18 9.52 -15.49
C PRO A 132 2.78 10.47 -14.44
N PHE A 133 2.77 10.04 -13.18
CA PHE A 133 3.45 10.73 -12.06
C PHE A 133 4.35 9.76 -11.32
N GLY A 134 5.33 10.27 -10.56
CA GLY A 134 5.95 9.52 -9.48
C GLY A 134 4.93 9.24 -8.39
N ASP A 135 4.91 8.00 -7.88
CA ASP A 135 3.92 7.56 -6.90
C ASP A 135 4.56 6.89 -5.67
N HIS A 136 3.79 6.78 -4.58
CA HIS A 136 4.25 6.32 -3.27
C HIS A 136 4.76 4.87 -3.25
N LEU A 137 4.37 4.05 -4.21
CA LEU A 137 4.93 2.70 -4.38
C LEU A 137 6.35 2.69 -4.96
N GLY A 138 6.90 3.84 -5.40
CA GLY A 138 8.23 3.93 -5.98
C GLY A 138 8.28 3.68 -7.49
N TYR A 139 7.15 3.77 -8.15
CA TYR A 139 6.98 3.62 -9.59
C TYR A 139 6.30 4.84 -10.19
N TYR A 140 6.36 5.02 -11.52
CA TYR A 140 5.48 5.96 -12.19
C TYR A 140 4.06 5.37 -12.27
N SER A 141 3.03 6.18 -12.06
CA SER A 141 1.67 5.76 -12.38
C SER A 141 1.52 5.51 -13.88
N LEU A 142 0.66 4.57 -14.25
CA LEU A 142 0.21 4.46 -15.63
C LEU A 142 -0.82 5.56 -15.94
N GLN A 143 -1.10 5.80 -17.22
CA GLN A 143 -2.10 6.77 -17.65
C GLN A 143 -3.48 6.13 -17.65
N HIS A 144 -4.45 6.80 -17.03
CA HIS A 144 -5.84 6.35 -16.98
C HIS A 144 -6.79 7.54 -17.12
N LEU A 145 -8.03 7.26 -17.53
CA LEU A 145 -9.11 8.24 -17.55
C LEU A 145 -9.58 8.50 -16.10
N PHE A 146 -9.44 9.74 -15.66
CA PHE A 146 -9.94 10.21 -14.37
C PHE A 146 -10.80 11.47 -14.52
N PRO A 147 -11.64 11.79 -13.51
CA PRO A 147 -12.55 12.94 -13.58
C PRO A 147 -11.84 14.26 -13.87
N LEU A 148 -12.46 15.04 -14.74
CA LEU A 148 -12.04 16.37 -15.12
C LEU A 148 -12.85 17.43 -14.36
N MET A 149 -12.16 18.29 -13.62
CA MET A 149 -12.73 19.47 -13.00
C MET A 149 -12.50 20.69 -13.89
N LYS A 150 -13.56 21.44 -14.18
CA LYS A 150 -13.49 22.78 -14.77
C LYS A 150 -13.30 23.81 -13.66
N VAL A 151 -12.27 24.61 -13.77
CA VAL A 151 -11.94 25.65 -12.77
C VAL A 151 -12.88 26.86 -12.95
N HIS A 152 -13.42 27.36 -11.85
CA HIS A 152 -14.23 28.59 -11.81
C HIS A 152 -13.42 29.75 -11.25
N ASN A 153 -12.88 29.62 -10.03
CA ASN A 153 -12.16 30.70 -9.38
C ASN A 153 -10.93 30.14 -8.62
N VAL A 154 -9.93 31.00 -8.47
CA VAL A 154 -8.74 30.76 -7.63
C VAL A 154 -8.64 31.89 -6.61
N TYR A 155 -8.69 31.54 -5.34
CA TYR A 155 -8.53 32.44 -4.23
C TYR A 155 -7.16 32.21 -3.56
N HIS A 156 -6.53 33.25 -3.07
CA HIS A 156 -5.33 33.14 -2.26
C HIS A 156 -5.28 34.23 -1.20
N ARG A 157 -4.67 33.94 -0.08
CA ARG A 157 -4.39 34.96 0.92
C ARG A 157 -3.14 35.74 0.56
N LYS A 158 -2.95 36.89 1.21
CA LYS A 158 -1.69 37.63 1.12
C LYS A 158 -0.55 36.77 1.69
N ASP A 159 0.60 36.78 1.03
CA ASP A 159 1.80 36.04 1.43
C ASP A 159 1.53 34.51 1.54
N ALA A 160 0.74 33.95 0.61
CA ALA A 160 0.37 32.55 0.57
C ALA A 160 1.58 31.63 0.34
N ILE A 161 1.60 30.50 1.04
CA ILE A 161 2.65 29.47 0.94
C ILE A 161 2.06 28.23 0.26
N TRP A 162 2.69 27.80 -0.84
CA TRP A 162 2.33 26.54 -1.50
C TRP A 162 3.07 25.38 -0.83
N SER A 163 2.37 24.59 -0.04
CA SER A 163 2.91 23.38 0.55
C SER A 163 2.82 22.19 -0.41
N PHE A 164 3.88 21.40 -0.53
CA PHE A 164 3.94 20.21 -1.35
C PHE A 164 4.76 19.10 -0.69
N THR A 165 4.61 17.87 -1.16
CA THR A 165 5.47 16.74 -0.85
C THR A 165 6.05 16.18 -2.14
N VAL A 166 7.22 15.55 -2.04
CA VAL A 166 7.80 14.77 -3.13
C VAL A 166 7.54 13.31 -2.85
N VAL A 167 6.75 12.67 -3.70
CA VAL A 167 6.32 11.29 -3.53
C VAL A 167 7.24 10.37 -4.33
N GLY A 168 7.65 9.26 -3.71
CA GLY A 168 8.58 8.33 -4.34
C GLY A 168 8.66 6.99 -3.61
N ARG A 169 9.75 6.27 -3.85
CA ARG A 169 9.99 4.99 -3.17
C ARG A 169 10.18 5.18 -1.66
N PRO A 170 9.52 4.37 -0.81
CA PRO A 170 9.73 4.41 0.64
C PRO A 170 11.18 4.08 1.06
N PRO A 171 11.71 4.71 2.14
CA PRO A 171 11.07 5.76 2.94
C PRO A 171 11.03 7.10 2.22
N GLN A 172 9.95 7.85 2.40
CA GLN A 172 9.70 9.15 1.77
C GLN A 172 8.79 10.00 2.68
N GLU A 173 8.34 11.17 2.24
CA GLU A 173 7.60 12.09 3.11
C GLU A 173 6.28 11.52 3.62
N ASP A 174 5.58 10.69 2.83
CA ASP A 174 4.34 10.02 3.25
C ASP A 174 4.57 9.01 4.39
N THR A 175 5.80 8.49 4.56
CA THR A 175 6.19 7.66 5.71
C THR A 175 5.92 8.36 7.04
N SER A 176 6.18 9.67 7.13
CA SER A 176 5.93 10.46 8.34
C SER A 176 4.42 10.60 8.62
N PHE A 177 3.60 10.77 7.58
CA PHE A 177 2.14 10.77 7.71
C PHE A 177 1.63 9.39 8.15
N GLY A 178 2.13 8.32 7.55
CA GLY A 178 1.79 6.94 7.91
C GLY A 178 2.09 6.64 9.37
N ALA A 179 3.27 7.01 9.86
CA ALA A 179 3.66 6.86 11.26
C ALA A 179 2.72 7.62 12.21
N LEU A 180 2.42 8.89 11.90
CA LEU A 180 1.52 9.72 12.70
C LEU A 180 0.08 9.19 12.70
N ILE A 181 -0.42 8.73 11.55
CA ILE A 181 -1.74 8.08 11.46
C ILE A 181 -1.76 6.83 12.34
N HIS A 182 -0.73 6.01 12.26
CA HIS A 182 -0.61 4.81 13.09
C HIS A 182 -0.61 5.14 14.58
N ASP A 183 0.12 6.17 15.02
CA ASP A 183 0.15 6.60 16.42
C ASP A 183 -1.23 7.06 16.91
N ILE A 184 -2.00 7.76 16.07
CA ILE A 184 -3.32 8.26 16.43
C ILE A 184 -4.38 7.15 16.40
N THR A 185 -4.37 6.29 15.37
CA THR A 185 -5.44 5.32 15.10
C THR A 185 -5.13 3.91 15.55
N GLY A 186 -3.86 3.57 15.75
CA GLY A 186 -3.39 2.21 16.04
C GLY A 186 -4.04 1.56 17.25
N SER A 187 -4.46 2.34 18.25
CA SER A 187 -5.22 1.85 19.39
C SER A 187 -6.72 1.71 19.17
N ALA A 188 -7.27 2.31 18.11
CA ALA A 188 -8.70 2.28 17.80
C ALA A 188 -9.09 1.08 16.92
N ILE A 189 -8.28 0.76 15.91
CA ILE A 189 -8.54 -0.34 14.97
C ILE A 189 -8.75 -1.69 15.67
N PRO A 190 -7.91 -2.11 16.63
CA PRO A 190 -8.13 -3.36 17.38
C PRO A 190 -9.45 -3.41 18.14
N LYS A 191 -10.00 -2.27 18.56
CA LYS A 191 -11.29 -2.23 19.27
C LYS A 191 -12.48 -2.54 18.37
N GLU A 192 -12.33 -2.34 17.07
CA GLU A 192 -13.37 -2.59 16.08
C GLU A 192 -13.33 -4.02 15.51
N ILE A 193 -12.21 -4.74 15.69
CA ILE A 193 -12.02 -6.12 15.23
C ILE A 193 -11.75 -7.00 16.45
N PRO A 194 -12.72 -7.78 16.92
CA PRO A 194 -12.55 -8.64 18.08
C PRO A 194 -11.37 -9.60 17.94
N GLY A 195 -10.50 -9.64 18.93
CA GLY A 195 -9.31 -10.50 18.93
C GLY A 195 -8.09 -9.94 18.20
N LEU A 196 -8.19 -8.83 17.49
CA LEU A 196 -7.05 -8.12 16.92
C LEU A 196 -6.34 -7.32 18.02
N HIS A 197 -5.02 -7.37 18.06
CA HIS A 197 -4.18 -6.62 19.01
C HIS A 197 -3.35 -5.54 18.36
N GLU A 198 -2.81 -5.82 17.19
CA GLU A 198 -1.94 -4.89 16.47
C GLU A 198 -2.10 -5.11 14.96
N VAL A 199 -2.06 -4.04 14.19
CA VAL A 199 -2.05 -4.08 12.73
C VAL A 199 -1.15 -2.97 12.20
N ASN A 200 -0.34 -3.28 11.20
CA ASN A 200 0.59 -2.34 10.60
C ASN A 200 0.68 -2.56 9.09
N ALA A 201 0.38 -1.54 8.33
CA ALA A 201 0.67 -1.50 6.90
C ALA A 201 2.16 -1.13 6.72
N VAL A 202 2.92 -2.00 6.06
CA VAL A 202 4.38 -1.88 5.99
C VAL A 202 4.77 -0.82 4.96
N ASP A 203 5.17 0.35 5.44
CA ASP A 203 5.55 1.50 4.60
C ASP A 203 6.64 1.13 3.59
N ALA A 204 7.70 0.43 4.02
CA ALA A 204 8.80 0.00 3.15
C ALA A 204 8.34 -0.86 1.95
N ALA A 205 7.18 -1.51 2.03
CA ALA A 205 6.55 -2.25 0.95
C ALA A 205 5.49 -1.43 0.18
N GLY A 206 5.38 -0.11 0.43
CA GLY A 206 4.39 0.75 -0.21
C GLY A 206 3.01 0.73 0.46
N VAL A 207 2.93 0.43 1.74
CA VAL A 207 1.72 0.43 2.59
C VAL A 207 0.77 -0.74 2.26
N HIS A 208 -0.03 -0.63 1.21
CA HIS A 208 -1.08 -1.62 0.88
C HIS A 208 -0.56 -2.97 0.38
N PRO A 209 0.57 -3.10 -0.32
CA PRO A 209 1.07 -4.40 -0.74
C PRO A 209 1.34 -5.39 0.41
N LEU A 210 1.72 -4.91 1.60
CA LEU A 210 2.04 -5.76 2.74
C LEU A 210 1.45 -5.24 4.05
N LEU A 211 0.63 -6.07 4.72
CA LEU A 211 0.05 -5.79 6.02
C LEU A 211 0.45 -6.87 7.02
N PHE A 212 0.91 -6.46 8.21
CA PHE A 212 1.13 -7.34 9.36
C PHE A 212 0.02 -7.19 10.39
N ALA A 213 -0.37 -8.30 11.01
CA ALA A 213 -1.37 -8.30 12.08
C ALA A 213 -1.01 -9.30 13.19
N ILE A 214 -1.34 -8.94 14.43
CA ILE A 214 -1.26 -9.82 15.60
C ILE A 214 -2.67 -9.98 16.14
N GLY A 215 -3.17 -11.22 16.12
CA GLY A 215 -4.47 -11.61 16.63
C GLY A 215 -4.37 -12.57 17.81
N SER A 216 -5.50 -13.02 18.31
CA SER A 216 -5.59 -14.10 19.32
C SER A 216 -6.03 -15.41 18.68
N GLU A 217 -5.64 -16.52 19.29
CA GLU A 217 -6.08 -17.87 18.91
C GLU A 217 -6.75 -18.57 20.12
N ARG A 218 -8.00 -18.18 20.40
CA ARG A 218 -8.75 -18.57 21.62
C ARG A 218 -9.85 -19.62 21.36
N TYR A 219 -10.27 -19.83 20.09
CA TYR A 219 -11.47 -20.60 19.76
C TYR A 219 -11.37 -22.08 20.12
N THR A 220 -10.15 -22.61 20.26
CA THR A 220 -9.92 -24.03 20.56
C THR A 220 -9.04 -24.22 21.80
N PRO A 221 -9.48 -23.74 22.98
CA PRO A 221 -8.68 -23.83 24.21
C PRO A 221 -8.42 -25.28 24.67
N TYR A 222 -9.23 -26.22 24.19
CA TYR A 222 -9.15 -27.66 24.48
C TYR A 222 -8.14 -28.41 23.59
N LEU A 223 -7.61 -27.79 22.52
CA LEU A 223 -6.59 -28.40 21.67
C LEU A 223 -5.19 -28.08 22.23
N LYS A 224 -4.34 -29.11 22.32
CA LYS A 224 -2.94 -28.94 22.71
C LYS A 224 -2.13 -28.25 21.62
N GLU A 225 -2.31 -28.71 20.40
CA GLU A 225 -1.65 -28.13 19.22
C GLU A 225 -2.48 -26.96 18.70
N LYS A 226 -1.89 -25.77 18.72
CA LYS A 226 -2.49 -24.56 18.16
C LYS A 226 -2.23 -24.49 16.65
N LYS A 227 -3.24 -24.06 15.93
CA LYS A 227 -3.19 -23.79 14.48
C LYS A 227 -4.15 -22.66 14.15
N PRO A 228 -3.95 -21.94 13.05
CA PRO A 228 -4.80 -20.81 12.64
C PRO A 228 -6.28 -21.21 12.54
N GLN A 229 -7.12 -20.54 13.32
CA GLN A 229 -8.59 -20.62 13.26
C GLN A 229 -9.21 -19.24 13.56
N GLU A 230 -9.07 -18.71 14.76
CA GLU A 230 -9.57 -17.37 15.12
C GLU A 230 -8.84 -16.30 14.33
N ILE A 231 -7.52 -16.39 14.16
CA ILE A 231 -6.76 -15.43 13.36
C ILE A 231 -7.17 -15.43 11.88
N LEU A 232 -7.73 -16.52 11.34
CA LEU A 232 -8.34 -16.54 10.00
C LEU A 232 -9.64 -15.74 9.95
N THR A 233 -10.45 -15.79 11.00
CA THR A 233 -11.66 -14.96 11.14
C THR A 233 -11.28 -13.48 11.22
N ILE A 234 -10.24 -13.16 11.98
CA ILE A 234 -9.68 -11.81 12.08
C ILE A 234 -9.14 -11.35 10.71
N ALA A 235 -8.41 -12.20 9.98
CA ALA A 235 -7.92 -11.90 8.65
C ALA A 235 -9.04 -11.55 7.66
N ASN A 236 -10.15 -12.32 7.67
CA ASN A 236 -11.33 -12.01 6.86
C ASN A 236 -11.94 -10.66 7.23
N HIS A 237 -12.00 -10.32 8.53
CA HIS A 237 -12.51 -9.03 8.97
C HIS A 237 -11.61 -7.87 8.52
N ILE A 238 -10.29 -8.01 8.63
CA ILE A 238 -9.31 -7.05 8.13
C ILE A 238 -9.51 -6.83 6.61
N LEU A 239 -9.54 -7.91 5.82
CA LEU A 239 -9.68 -7.84 4.36
C LEU A 239 -11.06 -7.39 3.89
N GLY A 240 -12.07 -7.34 4.77
CA GLY A 240 -13.40 -6.80 4.49
C GLY A 240 -13.63 -5.38 5.00
N LYS A 241 -12.63 -4.74 5.66
CA LYS A 241 -12.84 -3.48 6.35
C LYS A 241 -12.13 -2.29 5.72
N SER A 242 -12.90 -1.35 5.12
CA SER A 242 -12.44 -0.02 4.68
C SER A 242 -11.04 -0.07 4.00
N GLN A 243 -10.12 0.81 4.37
CA GLN A 243 -8.78 0.89 3.78
C GLN A 243 -7.92 -0.37 4.02
N LEU A 244 -8.14 -1.12 5.11
CA LEU A 244 -7.45 -2.38 5.36
C LEU A 244 -7.74 -3.43 4.28
N SER A 245 -8.91 -3.31 3.63
CA SER A 245 -9.30 -4.19 2.52
C SER A 245 -8.40 -4.06 1.28
N LEU A 246 -7.56 -3.04 1.19
CA LEU A 246 -6.60 -2.86 0.10
C LEU A 246 -5.33 -3.72 0.28
N ALA A 247 -5.12 -4.33 1.46
CA ALA A 247 -3.99 -5.21 1.69
C ALA A 247 -3.94 -6.35 0.66
N LYS A 248 -2.77 -6.54 0.03
CA LYS A 248 -2.52 -7.60 -0.96
C LYS A 248 -1.94 -8.85 -0.31
N TYR A 249 -0.93 -8.69 0.51
CA TYR A 249 -0.38 -9.73 1.38
C TYR A 249 -0.73 -9.39 2.83
N LEU A 250 -1.44 -10.26 3.51
CA LEU A 250 -1.72 -10.17 4.92
C LEU A 250 -0.97 -11.28 5.66
N PHE A 251 0.02 -10.92 6.48
CA PHE A 251 0.67 -11.85 7.39
C PHE A 251 0.09 -11.66 8.77
N ILE A 252 -0.47 -12.73 9.34
CA ILE A 252 -1.10 -12.68 10.66
C ILE A 252 -0.55 -13.76 11.59
N SER A 253 -0.20 -13.35 12.80
CA SER A 253 0.31 -14.22 13.86
C SER A 253 -0.57 -14.19 15.10
N ASN A 254 -0.39 -15.22 15.93
CA ASN A 254 -1.02 -15.34 17.23
C ASN A 254 -0.16 -14.69 18.32
N LYS A 255 -0.75 -13.81 19.12
CA LYS A 255 -0.07 -13.08 20.21
C LYS A 255 0.45 -13.99 21.30
N GLU A 256 -0.27 -15.08 21.59
CA GLU A 256 0.07 -15.99 22.66
C GLU A 256 1.36 -16.79 22.39
N ASP A 257 1.81 -16.87 21.11
CA ASP A 257 3.04 -17.58 20.73
C ASP A 257 4.30 -16.76 21.05
N ASP A 258 4.22 -15.45 20.98
CA ASP A 258 5.26 -14.50 21.38
C ASP A 258 4.63 -13.15 21.79
N PRO A 259 4.41 -12.93 23.10
CA PRO A 259 3.85 -11.67 23.60
C PRO A 259 4.70 -10.42 23.31
N SER A 260 5.99 -10.61 23.01
CA SER A 260 6.93 -9.51 22.71
C SER A 260 6.95 -9.10 21.22
N LEU A 261 6.34 -9.91 20.37
CA LEU A 261 6.29 -9.66 18.92
C LEU A 261 5.63 -8.31 18.62
N LYS A 262 6.19 -7.57 17.68
CA LYS A 262 5.69 -6.28 17.21
C LYS A 262 5.60 -6.26 15.68
N THR A 263 4.50 -5.71 15.16
CA THR A 263 4.32 -5.54 13.71
C THR A 263 5.26 -4.49 13.11
N SER A 264 5.82 -3.61 13.93
CA SER A 264 6.82 -2.61 13.51
C SER A 264 8.22 -3.20 13.28
N ASN A 265 8.52 -4.38 13.83
CA ASN A 265 9.77 -5.09 13.59
C ASN A 265 9.60 -6.03 12.38
N ILE A 266 9.85 -5.50 11.18
CA ILE A 266 9.60 -6.22 9.91
C ILE A 266 10.35 -7.56 9.86
N GLU A 267 11.65 -7.56 10.16
CA GLU A 267 12.47 -8.77 10.11
C GLU A 267 12.04 -9.80 11.15
N GLY A 268 11.85 -9.36 12.41
CA GLY A 268 11.38 -10.22 13.50
C GLY A 268 10.00 -10.80 13.21
N PHE A 269 9.11 -10.03 12.62
CA PHE A 269 7.76 -10.49 12.29
C PHE A 269 7.76 -11.54 11.16
N ILE A 270 8.47 -11.30 10.08
CA ILE A 270 8.61 -12.27 8.97
C ILE A 270 9.29 -13.54 9.47
N LYS A 271 10.36 -13.43 10.26
CA LYS A 271 11.02 -14.58 10.88
C LYS A 271 10.03 -15.41 11.70
N HIS A 272 9.27 -14.78 12.58
CA HIS A 272 8.27 -15.44 13.43
C HIS A 272 7.23 -16.22 12.60
N ILE A 273 6.73 -15.63 11.50
CA ILE A 273 5.81 -16.30 10.56
C ILE A 273 6.51 -17.51 9.91
N LEU A 274 7.70 -17.33 9.36
CA LEU A 274 8.42 -18.40 8.64
C LEU A 274 8.81 -19.58 9.53
N GLU A 275 9.08 -19.36 10.81
CA GLU A 275 9.33 -20.42 11.78
C GLU A 275 8.11 -21.30 12.04
N ARG A 276 6.88 -20.77 11.89
CA ARG A 276 5.62 -21.41 12.36
C ARG A 276 4.64 -21.80 11.27
N VAL A 277 4.67 -21.10 10.13
CA VAL A 277 3.71 -21.34 9.04
C VAL A 277 3.80 -22.77 8.50
N ASP A 278 2.65 -23.39 8.32
CA ASP A 278 2.52 -24.66 7.59
C ASP A 278 2.12 -24.33 6.14
N LEU A 279 3.11 -24.40 5.24
CA LEU A 279 2.92 -24.05 3.83
C LEU A 279 1.98 -25.01 3.09
N THR A 280 1.61 -26.13 3.73
CA THR A 280 0.61 -27.06 3.17
C THR A 280 -0.83 -26.68 3.51
N ARG A 281 -1.03 -25.71 4.45
CA ARG A 281 -2.36 -25.39 4.98
C ARG A 281 -2.62 -23.89 5.16
N ASP A 282 -1.63 -23.09 5.54
CA ASP A 282 -1.83 -21.75 6.11
C ASP A 282 -1.79 -20.62 5.07
N LEU A 283 -2.02 -20.96 3.81
CA LEU A 283 -2.04 -20.03 2.66
C LEU A 283 -3.47 -19.89 2.13
N HIS A 284 -4.07 -18.72 2.24
CA HIS A 284 -5.48 -18.49 1.89
C HIS A 284 -5.60 -17.42 0.80
N PHE A 285 -5.99 -17.82 -0.42
CA PHE A 285 -6.02 -16.94 -1.59
C PHE A 285 -7.41 -16.39 -1.88
N TYR A 286 -7.45 -15.12 -2.31
CA TYR A 286 -8.58 -14.45 -2.94
C TYR A 286 -8.16 -14.11 -4.37
N THR A 287 -8.54 -14.93 -5.35
CA THR A 287 -7.92 -14.96 -6.68
C THR A 287 -8.40 -13.90 -7.66
N LYS A 288 -9.60 -13.39 -7.53
CA LYS A 288 -10.18 -12.34 -8.39
C LYS A 288 -10.85 -11.32 -7.48
N THR A 289 -10.11 -10.30 -7.06
CA THR A 289 -10.58 -9.32 -6.10
C THR A 289 -9.98 -7.95 -6.38
N THR A 290 -10.35 -6.97 -5.57
CA THR A 290 -9.84 -5.61 -5.66
C THR A 290 -8.48 -5.48 -4.97
N ILE A 291 -7.59 -4.70 -5.58
CA ILE A 291 -6.33 -4.23 -4.98
C ILE A 291 -6.28 -2.71 -5.06
N ASP A 292 -5.23 -2.10 -4.53
CA ASP A 292 -5.01 -0.67 -4.62
C ASP A 292 -4.98 -0.20 -6.08
N THR A 293 -5.55 0.98 -6.35
CA THR A 293 -5.57 1.61 -7.70
C THR A 293 -4.17 1.85 -8.25
N LEU A 294 -3.19 2.08 -7.39
CA LEU A 294 -1.80 2.38 -7.75
C LEU A 294 -0.89 1.14 -7.74
N ASP A 295 -1.44 -0.04 -7.43
CA ASP A 295 -0.71 -1.31 -7.52
C ASP A 295 -0.88 -1.93 -8.90
N TYR A 296 0.11 -1.73 -9.76
CA TYR A 296 0.14 -2.24 -11.13
C TYR A 296 0.68 -3.67 -11.26
N SER A 297 0.83 -4.39 -10.15
CA SER A 297 1.18 -5.83 -10.20
C SER A 297 -0.01 -6.73 -10.57
N GLY A 298 -1.22 -6.19 -10.53
CA GLY A 298 -2.46 -6.90 -10.86
C GLY A 298 -2.70 -7.14 -12.33
N THR A 299 -3.92 -7.52 -12.68
CA THR A 299 -4.34 -7.83 -14.06
C THR A 299 -4.96 -6.65 -14.78
N ASP A 300 -5.42 -5.65 -14.04
CA ASP A 300 -6.04 -4.41 -14.53
C ASP A 300 -6.14 -3.41 -13.37
N ILE A 301 -6.63 -2.20 -13.62
CA ILE A 301 -6.85 -1.19 -12.58
C ILE A 301 -7.81 -1.72 -11.51
N ASN A 302 -7.42 -1.63 -10.24
CA ASN A 302 -8.15 -2.19 -9.09
C ASN A 302 -8.43 -3.70 -9.17
N SER A 303 -7.74 -4.45 -9.99
CA SER A 303 -8.00 -5.86 -10.24
C SER A 303 -6.75 -6.70 -10.01
N GLY A 304 -6.83 -7.63 -9.07
CA GLY A 304 -5.72 -8.52 -8.73
C GLY A 304 -6.17 -9.64 -7.80
N SER A 305 -5.29 -10.03 -6.92
CA SER A 305 -5.52 -11.09 -5.94
C SER A 305 -4.90 -10.75 -4.58
N LYS A 306 -5.27 -11.51 -3.56
CA LYS A 306 -4.74 -11.38 -2.20
C LYS A 306 -4.38 -12.74 -1.64
N VAL A 307 -3.50 -12.73 -0.65
CA VAL A 307 -3.19 -13.90 0.15
C VAL A 307 -3.12 -13.53 1.64
N ALA A 308 -3.78 -14.32 2.48
CA ALA A 308 -3.54 -14.31 3.92
C ALA A 308 -2.62 -15.48 4.26
N ILE A 309 -1.50 -15.19 4.93
CA ILE A 309 -0.53 -16.15 5.45
C ILE A 309 -0.64 -16.10 6.97
N ALA A 310 -1.19 -17.17 7.55
CA ALA A 310 -1.49 -17.23 8.98
C ALA A 310 -0.55 -18.20 9.69
N ALA A 311 0.00 -17.80 10.84
CA ALA A 311 0.86 -18.66 11.63
C ALA A 311 0.45 -18.65 13.10
N ALA A 312 0.28 -19.84 13.68
CA ALA A 312 -0.01 -20.04 15.11
C ALA A 312 0.58 -21.34 15.62
N GLY A 313 0.98 -21.35 16.88
CA GLY A 313 1.48 -22.51 17.60
C GLY A 313 3.01 -22.60 17.62
N ASP A 314 3.50 -23.79 17.87
CA ASP A 314 4.92 -24.06 18.09
C ASP A 314 5.78 -23.80 16.84
N ILE A 315 7.07 -23.53 17.06
CA ILE A 315 8.08 -23.45 16.02
C ILE A 315 8.17 -24.79 15.30
N LYS A 316 7.97 -24.80 13.98
CA LYS A 316 7.99 -25.98 13.14
C LYS A 316 9.34 -26.24 12.47
N ARG A 317 10.17 -25.17 12.35
CA ARG A 317 11.50 -25.26 11.71
C ARG A 317 12.49 -24.28 12.27
N GLU A 318 13.75 -24.66 12.20
CA GLU A 318 14.89 -23.77 12.44
C GLU A 318 15.29 -23.13 11.10
N LEU A 319 15.30 -21.81 11.06
CA LEU A 319 15.63 -21.08 9.84
C LEU A 319 17.15 -21.03 9.62
N TRP A 320 17.59 -21.32 8.41
CA TRP A 320 18.99 -21.20 8.05
C TRP A 320 19.40 -19.72 7.98
N THR A 321 20.54 -19.44 8.61
CA THR A 321 21.22 -18.13 8.54
C THR A 321 22.28 -18.10 7.43
N GLU A 322 22.78 -19.27 7.04
CA GLU A 322 23.78 -19.45 5.98
C GLU A 322 23.41 -20.67 5.13
N LEU A 323 23.80 -20.65 3.87
CA LEU A 323 23.57 -21.77 2.98
C LEU A 323 24.65 -22.85 3.20
N PRO A 324 24.27 -24.14 3.22
CA PRO A 324 25.26 -25.23 3.18
C PRO A 324 26.17 -25.10 1.96
N ALA A 325 27.46 -25.43 2.12
CA ALA A 325 28.44 -25.36 1.01
C ALA A 325 28.05 -26.26 -0.18
N SER A 326 27.22 -27.28 0.04
CA SER A 326 26.68 -28.17 -0.99
C SER A 326 25.44 -27.63 -1.70
N PHE A 327 24.90 -26.48 -1.26
CA PHE A 327 23.70 -25.91 -1.86
C PHE A 327 24.01 -25.37 -3.26
N THR A 328 23.29 -25.84 -4.25
CA THR A 328 23.42 -25.42 -5.64
C THR A 328 22.08 -25.28 -6.30
N LEU A 329 21.98 -24.35 -7.24
CA LEU A 329 20.81 -24.17 -8.10
C LEU A 329 21.20 -24.40 -9.59
N PRO A 330 20.22 -24.65 -10.46
CA PRO A 330 20.45 -24.72 -11.90
C PRO A 330 21.18 -23.49 -12.43
N ARG A 331 21.92 -23.64 -13.53
CA ARG A 331 22.77 -22.56 -14.09
C ARG A 331 22.02 -21.25 -14.36
N SER A 332 20.74 -21.33 -14.73
CA SER A 332 19.87 -20.16 -14.93
C SER A 332 19.49 -19.41 -13.66
N PHE A 333 19.77 -19.99 -12.49
CA PHE A 333 19.47 -19.44 -11.14
C PHE A 333 20.73 -19.37 -10.27
N ASN A 334 21.89 -19.30 -10.85
CA ASN A 334 23.17 -19.44 -10.14
C ASN A 334 23.60 -18.20 -9.35
N LYS A 335 22.89 -17.09 -9.46
CA LYS A 335 23.10 -15.90 -8.65
C LYS A 335 22.02 -15.84 -7.58
N PHE A 336 22.41 -16.07 -6.34
CA PHE A 336 21.48 -16.02 -5.21
C PHE A 336 22.18 -15.50 -3.95
N LYS A 337 21.41 -14.94 -3.03
CA LYS A 337 21.89 -14.43 -1.74
C LYS A 337 20.85 -14.66 -0.65
N MET A 338 21.33 -14.97 0.57
CA MET A 338 20.49 -14.89 1.76
C MET A 338 20.09 -13.43 2.01
N VAL A 339 18.81 -13.21 2.26
CA VAL A 339 18.24 -11.90 2.61
C VAL A 339 18.19 -11.74 4.12
N MET A 340 17.64 -12.73 4.79
CA MET A 340 17.48 -12.87 6.23
C MET A 340 17.33 -14.37 6.56
N PRO A 341 17.31 -14.78 7.83
CA PRO A 341 17.10 -16.19 8.16
C PRO A 341 15.86 -16.77 7.45
N GLY A 342 16.06 -17.87 6.71
CA GLY A 342 15.02 -18.58 6.00
C GLY A 342 14.54 -17.98 4.67
N VAL A 343 15.14 -16.89 4.19
CA VAL A 343 14.77 -16.20 2.95
C VAL A 343 15.92 -16.13 1.97
N LEU A 344 15.71 -16.64 0.76
CA LEU A 344 16.68 -16.65 -0.32
C LEU A 344 16.22 -15.82 -1.51
N ALA A 345 16.95 -14.78 -1.88
CA ALA A 345 16.77 -14.07 -3.14
C ALA A 345 17.52 -14.81 -4.25
N ILE A 346 16.87 -15.06 -5.37
CA ILE A 346 17.38 -15.80 -6.53
C ILE A 346 17.20 -14.93 -7.77
N GLU A 347 18.31 -14.59 -8.42
CA GLU A 347 18.27 -13.91 -9.71
C GLU A 347 17.82 -14.91 -10.79
N ALA A 348 16.67 -14.65 -11.37
CA ALA A 348 16.06 -15.49 -12.39
C ALA A 348 16.19 -14.86 -13.78
N PRO A 349 16.04 -15.62 -14.88
CA PRO A 349 15.95 -15.04 -16.21
C PRO A 349 14.86 -13.96 -16.28
N PRO A 350 15.01 -12.94 -17.14
CA PRO A 350 13.97 -11.91 -17.30
C PRO A 350 12.59 -12.53 -17.55
N PHE A 351 11.55 -11.98 -16.93
CA PHE A 351 10.19 -12.48 -17.11
C PHE A 351 9.76 -12.39 -18.59
N GLY A 352 9.39 -13.49 -19.19
CA GLY A 352 8.86 -13.54 -20.55
C GLY A 352 7.35 -13.71 -20.59
N SER A 353 6.85 -14.74 -19.90
CA SER A 353 5.43 -15.06 -19.78
C SER A 353 5.18 -15.94 -18.55
N TYR A 354 3.93 -16.04 -18.11
CA TYR A 354 3.56 -16.96 -17.03
C TYR A 354 3.79 -18.43 -17.38
N GLU A 355 3.65 -18.80 -18.64
CA GLU A 355 3.95 -20.16 -19.13
C GLU A 355 5.44 -20.47 -18.98
N GLN A 356 6.32 -19.52 -19.36
CA GLN A 356 7.76 -19.65 -19.15
C GLN A 356 8.09 -19.76 -17.66
N THR A 357 7.46 -18.96 -16.81
CA THR A 357 7.65 -19.05 -15.35
C THR A 357 7.31 -20.44 -14.83
N LEU A 358 6.19 -21.02 -15.25
CA LEU A 358 5.83 -22.38 -14.82
C LEU A 358 6.89 -23.42 -15.23
N HIS A 359 7.48 -23.30 -16.42
CA HIS A 359 8.57 -24.14 -16.85
C HIS A 359 9.84 -23.92 -15.99
N GLU A 360 10.16 -22.68 -15.65
CA GLU A 360 11.29 -22.33 -14.78
C GLU A 360 11.10 -22.88 -13.36
N ILE A 361 9.88 -22.82 -12.83
CA ILE A 361 9.52 -23.42 -11.53
C ILE A 361 9.68 -24.95 -11.58
N GLU A 362 9.32 -25.60 -12.68
CA GLU A 362 9.51 -27.04 -12.85
C GLU A 362 11.00 -27.44 -12.88
N ILE A 363 11.86 -26.63 -13.51
CA ILE A 363 13.31 -26.82 -13.45
C ILE A 363 13.81 -26.76 -11.99
N LEU A 364 13.33 -25.80 -11.19
CA LEU A 364 13.67 -25.71 -9.77
C LEU A 364 13.13 -26.93 -8.98
N ASN A 365 11.89 -27.35 -9.24
CA ASN A 365 11.29 -28.52 -8.62
C ASN A 365 12.14 -29.80 -8.83
N ILE A 366 12.57 -30.04 -10.07
CA ILE A 366 13.39 -31.20 -10.42
C ILE A 366 14.76 -31.10 -9.73
N ALA A 367 15.41 -29.94 -9.80
CA ALA A 367 16.75 -29.76 -9.22
C ALA A 367 16.76 -29.89 -7.69
N LEU A 368 15.71 -29.47 -7.03
CA LEU A 368 15.60 -29.45 -5.57
C LEU A 368 14.81 -30.63 -4.99
N ALA A 369 14.38 -31.59 -5.83
CA ALA A 369 13.51 -32.69 -5.42
C ALA A 369 14.01 -33.50 -4.22
N ASN A 370 15.33 -33.68 -4.10
CA ASN A 370 15.97 -34.47 -3.05
C ASN A 370 16.78 -33.61 -2.05
N THR A 371 16.64 -32.30 -2.12
CA THR A 371 17.33 -31.37 -1.20
C THR A 371 16.43 -31.14 0.02
N ASN A 372 17.01 -31.27 1.22
CA ASN A 372 16.33 -30.78 2.42
C ASN A 372 16.37 -29.25 2.42
N LEU A 373 15.21 -28.59 2.47
CA LEU A 373 15.02 -27.14 2.41
C LEU A 373 14.21 -26.62 3.60
N ASP A 374 14.05 -27.40 4.67
CA ASP A 374 13.21 -27.03 5.81
C ASP A 374 13.59 -25.69 6.42
N GLY A 375 14.91 -25.38 6.45
CA GLY A 375 15.41 -24.10 6.95
C GLY A 375 15.31 -22.92 5.97
N LEU A 376 14.81 -23.13 4.74
CA LEU A 376 14.63 -22.11 3.69
C LEU A 376 13.17 -22.08 3.19
N PRO A 377 12.20 -21.67 4.00
CA PRO A 377 10.78 -21.72 3.61
C PRO A 377 10.37 -20.69 2.55
N LEU A 378 11.20 -19.70 2.20
CA LEU A 378 10.83 -18.64 1.26
C LEU A 378 11.93 -18.32 0.25
N PHE A 379 11.59 -18.40 -1.04
CA PHE A 379 12.40 -17.97 -2.17
C PHE A 379 11.76 -16.76 -2.86
N ILE A 380 12.61 -15.79 -3.26
CA ILE A 380 12.20 -14.64 -4.04
C ILE A 380 12.91 -14.68 -5.39
N LEU A 381 12.17 -14.94 -6.46
CA LEU A 381 12.69 -14.78 -7.82
C LEU A 381 12.67 -13.28 -8.16
N CYS A 382 13.81 -12.75 -8.56
CA CYS A 382 13.98 -11.31 -8.79
C CYS A 382 14.96 -11.03 -9.94
N ASP A 383 15.01 -9.77 -10.38
CA ASP A 383 15.92 -9.32 -11.44
C ASP A 383 17.34 -9.07 -10.91
N ASN A 384 17.49 -8.81 -9.60
CA ASN A 384 18.78 -8.55 -8.95
C ASN A 384 18.78 -9.03 -7.49
N ALA A 385 19.36 -10.20 -7.25
CA ALA A 385 19.45 -10.77 -5.91
C ALA A 385 20.35 -9.97 -4.96
N GLY A 386 21.36 -9.27 -5.51
CA GLY A 386 22.25 -8.39 -4.73
C GLY A 386 21.48 -7.23 -4.11
N PHE A 387 20.66 -6.56 -4.90
CA PHE A 387 19.82 -5.45 -4.47
C PHE A 387 18.77 -5.89 -3.44
N VAL A 388 18.08 -7.00 -3.67
CA VAL A 388 17.07 -7.55 -2.76
C VAL A 388 17.67 -7.91 -1.40
N ALA A 389 18.88 -8.48 -1.38
CA ALA A 389 19.56 -8.91 -0.15
C ALA A 389 20.38 -7.82 0.53
N GLU A 390 20.40 -6.60 0.02
CA GLU A 390 21.18 -5.50 0.59
C GLU A 390 20.62 -5.03 1.94
N ASN A 391 19.29 -4.95 2.06
CA ASN A 391 18.60 -4.58 3.28
C ASN A 391 17.12 -5.03 3.25
N ILE A 392 16.49 -5.02 4.42
CA ILE A 392 15.10 -5.48 4.58
C ILE A 392 14.09 -4.64 3.76
N ASN A 393 14.33 -3.33 3.60
CA ASN A 393 13.42 -2.46 2.85
C ASN A 393 13.42 -2.81 1.35
N ASN A 394 14.59 -3.08 0.77
CA ASN A 394 14.70 -3.54 -0.61
C ASN A 394 13.98 -4.87 -0.82
N PHE A 395 14.14 -5.80 0.11
CA PHE A 395 13.48 -7.10 0.06
C PHE A 395 11.96 -6.95 0.05
N VAL A 396 11.38 -6.27 1.04
CA VAL A 396 9.91 -6.17 1.12
C VAL A 396 9.35 -5.32 -0.02
N TRP A 397 10.07 -4.28 -0.44
CA TRP A 397 9.66 -3.48 -1.59
C TRP A 397 9.58 -4.31 -2.87
N VAL A 398 10.64 -5.01 -3.25
CA VAL A 398 10.66 -5.83 -4.47
C VAL A 398 9.62 -6.95 -4.38
N SER A 399 9.63 -7.71 -3.28
CA SER A 399 8.80 -8.91 -3.15
C SER A 399 7.31 -8.62 -3.23
N PHE A 400 6.86 -7.56 -2.59
CA PHE A 400 5.43 -7.32 -2.41
C PHE A 400 4.84 -6.29 -3.38
N THR A 401 5.64 -5.39 -3.96
CA THR A 401 5.13 -4.46 -4.98
C THR A 401 5.08 -5.06 -6.39
N ARG A 402 5.92 -6.07 -6.68
CA ARG A 402 6.05 -6.66 -8.04
C ARG A 402 5.34 -8.00 -8.22
N SER A 403 4.57 -8.44 -7.26
CA SER A 403 3.89 -9.73 -7.32
C SER A 403 2.40 -9.63 -7.08
N ASN A 404 1.64 -10.40 -7.87
CA ASN A 404 0.20 -10.63 -7.73
C ASN A 404 0.00 -12.04 -7.18
N PRO A 405 -0.47 -12.23 -5.93
CA PRO A 405 -0.43 -13.52 -5.23
C PRO A 405 -0.89 -14.73 -6.03
N SER A 406 -2.03 -14.65 -6.72
CA SER A 406 -2.57 -15.82 -7.45
C SER A 406 -1.81 -16.18 -8.73
N HIS A 407 -0.95 -15.28 -9.24
CA HIS A 407 -0.18 -15.46 -10.45
C HIS A 407 1.30 -15.74 -10.16
N ASP A 408 1.80 -15.13 -9.08
CA ASP A 408 3.23 -15.01 -8.80
C ASP A 408 3.69 -15.79 -7.56
N ILE A 409 2.75 -16.40 -6.82
CA ILE A 409 3.10 -17.35 -5.76
C ILE A 409 3.12 -18.75 -6.36
N HIS A 410 4.29 -19.40 -6.22
CA HIS A 410 4.57 -20.77 -6.60
C HIS A 410 5.15 -21.53 -5.39
N GLY A 411 5.50 -22.79 -5.55
CA GLY A 411 6.10 -23.56 -4.47
C GLY A 411 6.80 -24.81 -4.95
N ILE A 412 7.85 -25.20 -4.25
CA ILE A 412 8.50 -26.49 -4.46
C ILE A 412 7.58 -27.60 -3.96
N LYS A 413 7.31 -28.58 -4.81
CA LYS A 413 6.34 -29.65 -4.55
C LYS A 413 4.95 -29.12 -4.19
N SER A 414 4.48 -28.12 -4.97
CA SER A 414 3.13 -27.57 -4.80
C SER A 414 2.06 -28.58 -5.19
N PHE A 415 0.88 -28.42 -4.61
CA PHE A 415 -0.29 -29.26 -4.87
C PHE A 415 -1.58 -28.44 -4.74
N THR A 416 -2.65 -28.98 -5.30
CA THR A 416 -4.01 -28.49 -5.06
C THR A 416 -4.88 -29.66 -4.62
N GLU A 417 -5.45 -29.55 -3.44
CA GLU A 417 -6.36 -30.55 -2.89
C GLU A 417 -7.65 -29.87 -2.42
N HIS A 418 -8.80 -30.36 -2.87
CA HIS A 418 -10.11 -29.78 -2.54
C HIS A 418 -10.18 -28.24 -2.74
N LYS A 419 -9.53 -27.73 -3.80
CA LYS A 419 -9.35 -26.29 -4.11
C LYS A 419 -8.43 -25.51 -3.14
N HIS A 420 -7.85 -26.15 -2.16
CA HIS A 420 -6.79 -25.59 -1.36
C HIS A 420 -5.45 -25.77 -2.06
N TRP A 421 -4.69 -24.71 -2.23
CA TRP A 421 -3.34 -24.73 -2.76
C TRP A 421 -2.31 -24.64 -1.63
N GLY A 422 -1.26 -25.44 -1.72
CA GLY A 422 -0.13 -25.43 -0.79
C GLY A 422 1.13 -26.01 -1.40
N CYS A 423 2.23 -26.02 -0.67
CA CYS A 423 3.50 -26.64 -1.08
C CYS A 423 4.20 -27.33 0.08
N LYS A 424 4.95 -28.40 -0.24
CA LYS A 424 5.71 -29.18 0.76
C LYS A 424 7.16 -28.68 0.94
N GLY A 425 7.65 -27.86 0.03
CA GLY A 425 8.95 -27.19 0.10
C GLY A 425 8.79 -25.67 0.18
N PRO A 426 9.85 -24.92 -0.13
CA PRO A 426 9.79 -23.46 -0.09
C PRO A 426 8.64 -22.87 -0.91
N LEU A 427 8.01 -21.82 -0.34
CA LEU A 427 7.17 -20.90 -1.09
C LEU A 427 8.05 -20.07 -2.01
N ILE A 428 7.61 -19.81 -3.22
CA ILE A 428 8.32 -18.98 -4.20
C ILE A 428 7.45 -17.79 -4.54
N ILE A 429 7.98 -16.57 -4.41
CA ILE A 429 7.34 -15.34 -4.90
C ILE A 429 8.12 -14.86 -6.13
N ASP A 430 7.46 -14.83 -7.30
CA ASP A 430 8.03 -14.24 -8.52
C ASP A 430 7.86 -12.72 -8.52
N ALA A 431 8.89 -12.04 -8.05
CA ALA A 431 8.96 -10.59 -7.94
C ALA A 431 9.81 -9.95 -9.05
N ARG A 432 9.91 -10.60 -10.21
CA ARG A 432 10.54 -10.00 -11.40
C ARG A 432 9.67 -8.90 -11.99
N LEU A 433 10.30 -7.93 -12.66
CA LEU A 433 9.57 -6.93 -13.43
C LEU A 433 8.84 -7.59 -14.61
N LYS A 434 7.57 -7.23 -14.79
CA LYS A 434 6.70 -7.71 -15.85
C LYS A 434 6.31 -6.58 -16.80
N LYS A 435 5.99 -6.88 -18.05
CA LYS A 435 5.69 -5.87 -19.07
C LYS A 435 4.52 -4.93 -18.72
N HIS A 436 3.58 -5.41 -17.90
CA HIS A 436 2.42 -4.62 -17.47
C HIS A 436 2.69 -3.80 -16.20
N HIS A 437 3.82 -4.03 -15.51
CA HIS A 437 4.19 -3.21 -14.37
C HIS A 437 4.51 -1.78 -14.78
N ALA A 438 4.21 -0.85 -13.88
CA ALA A 438 4.64 0.53 -14.04
C ALA A 438 6.17 0.63 -13.94
N PRO A 439 6.80 1.52 -14.70
CA PRO A 439 8.26 1.70 -14.66
C PRO A 439 8.69 2.28 -13.32
N GLU A 440 9.88 1.88 -12.85
CA GLU A 440 10.48 2.44 -11.64
C GLU A 440 10.79 3.93 -11.81
N LEU A 441 10.74 4.66 -10.71
CA LEU A 441 11.11 6.07 -10.67
C LEU A 441 12.60 6.24 -11.03
N ILE A 442 12.87 7.14 -11.95
CA ILE A 442 14.22 7.49 -12.37
C ILE A 442 14.70 8.65 -11.51
N ARG A 443 15.76 8.40 -10.73
CA ARG A 443 16.44 9.45 -9.98
C ARG A 443 17.29 10.29 -10.96
N ASN A 444 17.23 11.62 -10.80
CA ASN A 444 18.04 12.53 -11.59
C ASN A 444 19.31 12.90 -10.80
N PRO A 445 20.52 12.44 -11.25
CA PRO A 445 21.75 12.67 -10.49
C PRO A 445 22.14 14.15 -10.33
N GLU A 446 21.73 15.02 -11.27
CA GLU A 446 22.01 16.45 -11.18
C GLU A 446 21.13 17.10 -10.08
N VAL A 447 19.86 16.67 -9.98
CA VAL A 447 18.96 17.13 -8.92
C VAL A 447 19.44 16.64 -7.57
N GLU A 448 19.85 15.36 -7.45
CA GLU A 448 20.44 14.81 -6.22
C GLU A 448 21.66 15.62 -5.75
N LYS A 449 22.58 15.87 -6.66
CA LYS A 449 23.78 16.69 -6.36
C LYS A 449 23.40 18.11 -5.87
N ARG A 450 22.34 18.70 -6.42
CA ARG A 450 21.87 20.00 -5.94
C ARG A 450 21.27 19.93 -4.54
N VAL A 451 20.52 18.87 -4.23
CA VAL A 451 19.95 18.62 -2.89
C VAL A 451 21.10 18.42 -1.89
N ASP A 452 22.09 17.58 -2.22
CA ASP A 452 23.28 17.37 -1.38
C ASP A 452 24.01 18.70 -1.08
N GLN A 453 24.12 19.60 -2.06
CA GLN A 453 24.72 20.92 -1.86
C GLN A 453 23.90 21.79 -0.90
N LEU A 454 22.58 21.69 -0.91
CA LEU A 454 21.72 22.43 0.04
C LEU A 454 21.92 21.93 1.48
N GLY A 455 22.12 20.61 1.67
CA GLY A 455 22.38 19.97 2.97
C GLY A 455 23.85 20.02 3.43
N ALA A 456 24.81 20.41 2.55
CA ALA A 456 26.22 20.47 2.89
C ALA A 456 26.51 21.55 3.93
N PRO A 457 27.67 21.48 4.65
CA PRO A 457 28.08 22.53 5.59
C PRO A 457 28.08 23.91 4.94
N GLY A 458 27.32 24.85 5.52
CA GLY A 458 27.09 26.20 4.98
C GLY A 458 25.94 26.33 3.98
N GLY A 459 25.29 25.22 3.61
CA GLY A 459 24.08 25.23 2.81
C GLY A 459 22.82 25.63 3.63
N PRO A 460 21.76 26.11 2.97
CA PRO A 460 20.56 26.61 3.65
C PRO A 460 19.76 25.56 4.40
N LEU A 461 19.97 24.27 4.11
CA LEU A 461 19.29 23.13 4.75
C LEU A 461 20.26 22.28 5.61
N TYR A 462 21.47 22.79 5.88
CA TYR A 462 22.43 22.09 6.72
C TYR A 462 21.88 21.79 8.12
N GLY A 463 21.92 20.54 8.50
CA GLY A 463 21.36 20.04 9.77
C GLY A 463 19.84 19.81 9.76
N ILE A 464 19.19 20.01 8.61
CA ILE A 464 17.77 19.68 8.38
C ILE A 464 17.66 18.41 7.54
N ILE A 465 18.50 18.27 6.54
CA ILE A 465 18.61 17.10 5.67
C ILE A 465 20.04 16.57 5.66
#